data_b58881be0cf6ef0b1e97d6668244888d
#
_entry.id   b58881be0cf6ef0b1e97d6668244888d
#
_cell.length_a   1.000
_cell.length_b   1.000
_cell.length_c   1.000
_cell.angle_alpha   90.00
_cell.angle_beta   90.00
_cell.angle_gamma   90.00
#
_symmetry.space_group_name_H-M   'P 1'
#
loop_
_entity.id
_entity.type
_entity.pdbx_description
1 polymer ?
#
loop_
_entity_poly.entity_id
_entity_poly.type
_entity_poly.pdbx_seq_one_letter_code
_entity_poly.pdbx_strand_id
1 'polypeptide(L)'
;SDVYKRQGGVVSGLGKGITAASLGRLLKARGYKVTMQKFDPYINIDPGTMNPIQHGEVFVTDDGAETDLDLGHYERFIDESLTRNSNVTTGKVYWSVLEKERHGDFGGGTVQVIPHITNEIKSRFHRSLSEETEIAIIEVGGTVGDIESQPYIEAIRQFQHDVGRENCILIHVALMVYLPASEEMKTKPIQMSVKELQRLGIQPDVVVCRTE
;
A
#
# COMPACT_ATOMS: atom_id res chain seq x y z
N SER A 1 -22.72 -8.61 -2.28
CA SER A 1 -22.25 -8.48 -3.65
C SER A 1 -21.59 -7.14 -4.01
N ASP A 2 -21.29 -6.25 -3.10
CA ASP A 2 -20.75 -4.92 -3.43
C ASP A 2 -19.47 -4.58 -2.62
N VAL A 3 -18.66 -5.57 -2.29
CA VAL A 3 -17.42 -5.43 -1.51
C VAL A 3 -16.35 -4.60 -2.23
N TYR A 4 -16.52 -4.29 -3.49
CA TYR A 4 -15.53 -3.63 -4.32
C TYR A 4 -15.70 -2.10 -4.41
N LYS A 5 -16.62 -1.53 -3.69
CA LYS A 5 -16.88 -0.10 -3.77
C LYS A 5 -15.80 0.69 -3.03
N ARG A 6 -14.88 1.25 -3.78
CA ARG A 6 -13.95 2.32 -3.41
C ARG A 6 -12.69 1.89 -2.68
N GLN A 7 -11.74 1.39 -3.41
CA GLN A 7 -10.37 1.17 -2.94
C GLN A 7 -9.46 2.28 -3.46
N GLY A 8 -8.67 2.87 -2.58
CA GLY A 8 -7.64 3.85 -2.95
C GLY A 8 -6.25 3.27 -2.76
N GLY A 9 -5.40 3.37 -3.77
CA GLY A 9 -4.01 2.97 -3.70
C GLY A 9 -3.07 4.17 -3.74
N VAL A 10 -2.01 4.15 -2.93
CA VAL A 10 -1.07 5.26 -2.79
C VAL A 10 0.35 4.79 -3.02
N VAL A 11 1.16 5.60 -3.66
CA VAL A 11 2.55 5.28 -3.90
C VAL A 11 3.48 6.43 -3.51
N SER A 12 4.45 6.11 -2.67
CA SER A 12 5.77 6.71 -2.43
C SER A 12 5.91 8.17 -1.95
N GLY A 13 6.71 8.33 -0.91
CA GLY A 13 7.23 9.59 -0.39
C GLY A 13 6.99 9.79 1.11
N LEU A 14 7.75 10.67 1.75
CA LEU A 14 7.57 11.11 3.12
C LEU A 14 6.13 11.60 3.37
N GLY A 15 5.44 11.02 4.36
CA GLY A 15 4.09 11.43 4.75
C GLY A 15 2.94 10.70 4.08
N LYS A 16 3.16 9.60 3.37
CA LYS A 16 2.10 8.74 2.86
C LYS A 16 1.20 8.23 3.98
N GLY A 17 1.79 7.68 5.03
CA GLY A 17 1.05 7.14 6.18
C GLY A 17 0.13 8.16 6.81
N ILE A 18 0.62 9.38 7.08
CA ILE A 18 -0.20 10.44 7.66
C ILE A 18 -1.30 10.93 6.70
N THR A 19 -1.01 10.98 5.40
CA THR A 19 -2.00 11.34 4.39
C THR A 19 -3.11 10.29 4.31
N ALA A 20 -2.72 9.00 4.27
CA ALA A 20 -3.66 7.89 4.25
C ALA A 20 -4.52 7.83 5.53
N ALA A 21 -3.90 7.96 6.69
CA ALA A 21 -4.58 7.99 7.98
C ALA A 21 -5.55 9.17 8.10
N SER A 22 -5.15 10.36 7.66
CA SER A 22 -5.99 11.55 7.67
C SER A 22 -7.20 11.40 6.74
N LEU A 23 -6.99 10.83 5.55
CA LEU A 23 -8.08 10.50 4.63
C LEU A 23 -9.06 9.50 5.26
N GLY A 24 -8.53 8.46 5.90
CA GLY A 24 -9.33 7.47 6.63
C GLY A 24 -10.19 8.12 7.72
N ARG A 25 -9.60 9.02 8.51
CA ARG A 25 -10.33 9.77 9.55
C ARG A 25 -11.44 10.62 8.96
N LEU A 26 -11.16 11.35 7.88
CA LEU A 26 -12.17 12.21 7.23
C LEU A 26 -13.32 11.40 6.64
N LEU A 27 -13.04 10.26 6.03
CA LEU A 27 -14.06 9.37 5.49
C LEU A 27 -14.90 8.75 6.60
N LYS A 28 -14.26 8.32 7.70
CA LYS A 28 -14.98 7.81 8.86
C LYS A 28 -15.87 8.88 9.52
N ALA A 29 -15.39 10.11 9.62
CA ALA A 29 -16.19 11.24 10.12
C ALA A 29 -17.42 11.53 9.25
N ARG A 30 -17.43 11.10 8.00
CA ARG A 30 -18.58 11.16 7.08
C ARG A 30 -19.48 9.92 7.15
N GLY A 31 -19.23 9.00 8.06
CA GLY A 31 -20.04 7.82 8.32
C GLY A 31 -19.66 6.57 7.52
N TYR A 32 -18.59 6.59 6.73
CA TYR A 32 -18.15 5.40 5.99
C TYR A 32 -17.46 4.39 6.91
N LYS A 33 -17.63 3.11 6.61
CA LYS A 33 -16.87 2.01 7.21
C LYS A 33 -15.54 1.86 6.47
N VAL A 34 -14.47 2.28 7.14
CA VAL A 34 -13.13 2.37 6.56
C VAL A 34 -12.21 1.33 7.17
N THR A 35 -11.46 0.61 6.35
CA THR A 35 -10.29 -0.17 6.78
C THR A 35 -9.02 0.33 6.12
N MET A 36 -7.87 0.00 6.71
CA MET A 36 -6.57 0.40 6.19
C MET A 36 -5.65 -0.81 6.08
N GLN A 37 -4.79 -0.78 5.06
CA GLN A 37 -3.79 -1.83 4.83
C GLN A 37 -2.49 -1.18 4.37
N LYS A 38 -1.36 -1.74 4.82
CA LYS A 38 -0.02 -1.32 4.45
C LYS A 38 0.75 -2.46 3.79
N PHE A 39 1.37 -2.15 2.66
CA PHE A 39 2.32 -3.03 1.97
C PHE A 39 3.73 -2.47 2.10
N ASP A 40 4.61 -3.25 2.70
CA ASP A 40 6.02 -2.90 2.87
C ASP A 40 6.88 -3.71 1.89
N PRO A 41 7.70 -3.04 1.06
CA PRO A 41 8.43 -3.72 -0.01
C PRO A 41 9.68 -4.47 0.45
N TYR A 42 10.03 -4.46 1.74
CA TYR A 42 11.17 -5.21 2.23
C TYR A 42 10.93 -6.73 2.27
N ILE A 43 12.02 -7.50 2.23
CA ILE A 43 12.00 -8.97 2.14
C ILE A 43 11.74 -9.65 3.49
N ASN A 44 11.89 -8.97 4.61
CA ASN A 44 11.58 -9.53 5.93
C ASN A 44 10.13 -10.02 5.97
N ILE A 45 9.90 -11.14 6.66
CA ILE A 45 8.53 -11.70 6.83
C ILE A 45 7.66 -10.73 7.65
N ASP A 46 8.25 -10.17 8.72
CA ASP A 46 7.65 -9.14 9.56
C ASP A 46 8.76 -8.27 10.17
N PRO A 47 8.41 -7.17 10.84
CA PRO A 47 9.41 -6.28 11.45
C PRO A 47 9.96 -6.76 12.80
N GLY A 48 9.48 -7.87 13.35
CA GLY A 48 9.80 -8.31 14.72
C GLY A 48 11.27 -8.59 14.97
N THR A 49 12.02 -8.99 13.95
CA THR A 49 13.47 -9.24 14.02
C THR A 49 14.31 -8.09 13.45
N MET A 50 13.69 -7.01 13.00
CA MET A 50 14.38 -5.87 12.40
C MET A 50 15.02 -5.01 13.50
N ASN A 51 16.13 -4.34 13.14
CA ASN A 51 16.80 -3.44 14.07
C ASN A 51 15.93 -2.22 14.38
N PRO A 52 15.53 -1.98 15.64
CA PRO A 52 14.67 -0.86 16.02
C PRO A 52 15.25 0.51 15.68
N ILE A 53 16.59 0.65 15.67
CA ILE A 53 17.24 1.93 15.34
C ILE A 53 17.07 2.28 13.85
N GLN A 54 17.04 1.27 12.99
CA GLN A 54 16.88 1.47 11.54
C GLN A 54 15.43 1.50 11.08
N HIS A 55 14.56 0.73 11.74
CA HIS A 55 13.20 0.49 11.29
C HIS A 55 12.13 1.15 12.19
N GLY A 56 12.47 1.48 13.43
CA GLY A 56 11.53 1.95 14.45
C GLY A 56 10.95 0.81 15.28
N GLU A 57 9.99 1.16 16.11
CA GLU A 57 9.32 0.22 17.00
C GLU A 57 8.31 -0.65 16.22
N VAL A 58 8.05 -1.84 16.76
CA VAL A 58 7.04 -2.76 16.24
C VAL A 58 5.71 -2.48 16.90
N PHE A 59 4.64 -2.48 16.12
CA PHE A 59 3.27 -2.47 16.60
C PHE A 59 2.70 -3.89 16.58
N VAL A 60 2.06 -4.30 17.67
CA VAL A 60 1.42 -5.63 17.76
C VAL A 60 -0.09 -5.45 17.70
N THR A 61 -0.72 -6.09 16.73
CA THR A 61 -2.17 -6.09 16.56
C THR A 61 -2.86 -6.96 17.62
N ASP A 62 -4.16 -6.77 17.82
CA ASP A 62 -4.95 -7.54 18.80
C ASP A 62 -4.91 -9.06 18.54
N ASP A 63 -4.73 -9.47 17.28
CA ASP A 63 -4.56 -10.89 16.91
C ASP A 63 -3.10 -11.37 16.98
N GLY A 64 -2.22 -10.59 17.63
CA GLY A 64 -0.85 -10.97 17.96
C GLY A 64 0.16 -10.88 16.83
N ALA A 65 -0.14 -10.20 15.73
CA ALA A 65 0.81 -10.02 14.65
C ALA A 65 1.76 -8.85 14.91
N GLU A 66 3.05 -9.07 14.71
CA GLU A 66 4.06 -8.01 14.68
C GLU A 66 4.01 -7.27 13.34
N THR A 67 3.84 -5.95 13.39
CA THR A 67 3.58 -5.12 12.24
C THR A 67 4.38 -3.83 12.29
N ASP A 68 4.38 -3.09 11.18
CA ASP A 68 4.94 -1.76 11.12
C ASP A 68 4.20 -0.80 12.07
N LEU A 69 4.95 0.14 12.65
CA LEU A 69 4.44 1.12 13.61
C LEU A 69 3.29 1.98 13.04
N ASP A 70 3.26 2.19 11.73
CA ASP A 70 2.20 2.97 11.08
C ASP A 70 0.81 2.39 11.32
N LEU A 71 0.68 1.07 11.56
CA LEU A 71 -0.60 0.46 11.88
C LEU A 71 -1.19 1.02 13.19
N GLY A 72 -0.35 1.29 14.18
CA GLY A 72 -0.77 1.94 15.42
C GLY A 72 -1.29 3.36 15.19
N HIS A 73 -0.72 4.08 14.24
CA HIS A 73 -1.24 5.39 13.82
C HIS A 73 -2.57 5.23 13.08
N TYR A 74 -2.69 4.26 12.20
CA TYR A 74 -3.93 4.01 11.46
C TYR A 74 -5.08 3.69 12.40
N GLU A 75 -4.89 2.77 13.36
CA GLU A 75 -5.90 2.42 14.37
C GLU A 75 -6.41 3.66 15.12
N ARG A 76 -5.49 4.52 15.57
CA ARG A 76 -5.86 5.76 16.26
C ARG A 76 -6.65 6.74 15.40
N PHE A 77 -6.32 6.84 14.10
CA PHE A 77 -7.00 7.75 13.19
C PHE A 77 -8.39 7.27 12.81
N ILE A 78 -8.54 5.99 12.51
CA ILE A 78 -9.82 5.43 12.07
C ILE A 78 -10.65 4.85 13.24
N ASP A 79 -10.08 4.75 14.44
CA ASP A 79 -10.73 4.19 15.63
C ASP A 79 -11.31 2.78 15.37
N GLU A 80 -10.46 1.92 14.79
CA GLU A 80 -10.76 0.52 14.47
C GLU A 80 -9.50 -0.32 14.71
N SER A 81 -9.67 -1.51 15.28
CA SER A 81 -8.58 -2.48 15.37
C SER A 81 -8.27 -3.07 13.99
N LEU A 82 -7.00 -3.09 13.65
CA LEU A 82 -6.47 -3.74 12.47
C LEU A 82 -5.98 -5.16 12.79
N THR A 83 -5.78 -5.96 11.77
CA THR A 83 -5.41 -7.36 11.90
C THR A 83 -4.08 -7.67 11.23
N ARG A 84 -3.60 -8.92 11.38
CA ARG A 84 -2.43 -9.43 10.65
C ARG A 84 -2.52 -9.26 9.12
N ASN A 85 -3.73 -9.18 8.58
CA ASN A 85 -3.95 -8.95 7.17
C ASN A 85 -3.77 -7.48 6.76
N SER A 86 -3.68 -6.58 7.72
CA SER A 86 -3.53 -5.15 7.48
C SER A 86 -2.08 -4.72 7.22
N ASN A 87 -1.10 -5.58 7.50
CA ASN A 87 0.30 -5.35 7.13
C ASN A 87 0.87 -6.52 6.33
N VAL A 88 1.30 -6.24 5.12
CA VAL A 88 1.83 -7.24 4.19
C VAL A 88 3.23 -6.83 3.76
N THR A 89 4.21 -7.72 3.97
CA THR A 89 5.59 -7.55 3.50
C THR A 89 5.80 -8.32 2.21
N THR A 90 6.80 -7.95 1.44
CA THR A 90 7.26 -8.73 0.29
C THR A 90 7.63 -10.15 0.72
N GLY A 91 8.28 -10.30 1.88
CA GLY A 91 8.63 -11.60 2.43
C GLY A 91 7.40 -12.51 2.62
N LYS A 92 6.31 -12.00 3.19
CA LYS A 92 5.06 -12.76 3.33
C LYS A 92 4.46 -13.18 1.99
N VAL A 93 4.52 -12.30 0.99
CA VAL A 93 4.00 -12.59 -0.35
C VAL A 93 4.78 -13.72 -1.00
N TYR A 94 6.11 -13.58 -1.05
CA TYR A 94 6.97 -14.60 -1.66
C TYR A 94 6.93 -15.92 -0.92
N TRP A 95 6.94 -15.89 0.41
CA TRP A 95 6.83 -17.09 1.23
C TRP A 95 5.56 -17.88 0.89
N SER A 96 4.41 -17.20 0.84
CA SER A 96 3.14 -17.83 0.49
C SER A 96 3.17 -18.47 -0.91
N VAL A 97 3.78 -17.82 -1.89
CA VAL A 97 3.88 -18.36 -3.25
C VAL A 97 4.84 -19.55 -3.29
N LEU A 98 5.96 -19.50 -2.57
CA LEU A 98 6.91 -20.62 -2.48
C LEU A 98 6.30 -21.83 -1.76
N GLU A 99 5.54 -21.62 -0.70
CA GLU A 99 4.81 -22.72 -0.04
C GLU A 99 3.82 -23.40 -0.99
N LYS A 100 3.04 -22.62 -1.74
CA LYS A 100 2.11 -23.15 -2.76
C LYS A 100 2.86 -23.93 -3.86
N GLU A 101 4.01 -23.43 -4.30
CA GLU A 101 4.85 -24.15 -5.26
C GLU A 101 5.31 -25.52 -4.71
N ARG A 102 5.80 -25.54 -3.46
CA ARG A 102 6.25 -26.77 -2.80
C ARG A 102 5.12 -27.78 -2.56
N HIS A 103 3.90 -27.31 -2.34
CA HIS A 103 2.72 -28.16 -2.24
C HIS A 103 2.19 -28.64 -3.60
N GLY A 104 2.69 -28.10 -4.72
CA GLY A 104 2.25 -28.49 -6.05
C GLY A 104 0.99 -27.78 -6.55
N ASP A 105 0.58 -26.70 -5.91
CA ASP A 105 -0.64 -25.96 -6.25
C ASP A 105 -0.62 -25.36 -7.67
N PHE A 106 0.58 -25.24 -8.26
CA PHE A 106 0.76 -24.75 -9.62
C PHE A 106 0.94 -25.86 -10.67
N GLY A 107 0.70 -27.13 -10.29
CA GLY A 107 0.72 -28.25 -11.21
C GLY A 107 2.05 -28.49 -11.94
N GLY A 108 3.18 -28.08 -11.35
CA GLY A 108 4.52 -28.19 -11.97
C GLY A 108 4.82 -27.12 -13.00
N GLY A 109 3.96 -26.10 -13.14
CA GLY A 109 4.19 -24.96 -14.03
C GLY A 109 5.31 -24.04 -13.51
N THR A 110 5.90 -23.26 -14.41
CA THR A 110 6.89 -22.24 -14.04
C THR A 110 6.25 -21.12 -13.24
N VAL A 111 6.72 -20.89 -12.01
CA VAL A 111 6.23 -19.80 -11.14
C VAL A 111 7.06 -18.54 -11.40
N GLN A 112 6.38 -17.45 -11.67
CA GLN A 112 6.98 -16.16 -12.07
C GLN A 112 6.39 -14.99 -11.28
N VAL A 113 7.05 -13.84 -11.31
CA VAL A 113 6.54 -12.62 -10.68
C VAL A 113 5.16 -12.27 -11.24
N ILE A 114 5.01 -12.29 -12.56
CA ILE A 114 3.72 -12.20 -13.24
C ILE A 114 3.40 -13.57 -13.85
N PRO A 115 2.29 -14.22 -13.49
CA PRO A 115 1.16 -13.71 -12.68
C PRO A 115 1.19 -14.10 -11.18
N HIS A 116 2.11 -14.92 -10.71
CA HIS A 116 1.97 -15.60 -9.42
C HIS A 116 2.14 -14.65 -8.23
N ILE A 117 3.20 -13.83 -8.22
CA ILE A 117 3.43 -12.83 -7.17
C ILE A 117 2.37 -11.72 -7.26
N THR A 118 2.06 -11.23 -8.44
CA THR A 118 1.03 -10.19 -8.62
C THR A 118 -0.35 -10.68 -8.21
N ASN A 119 -0.72 -11.93 -8.50
CA ASN A 119 -1.97 -12.52 -8.05
C ASN A 119 -2.02 -12.69 -6.51
N GLU A 120 -0.92 -13.08 -5.88
CA GLU A 120 -0.85 -13.15 -4.41
C GLU A 120 -1.02 -11.76 -3.79
N ILE A 121 -0.38 -10.72 -4.33
CA ILE A 121 -0.56 -9.34 -3.88
C ILE A 121 -2.03 -8.93 -4.02
N LYS A 122 -2.64 -9.13 -5.18
CA LYS A 122 -4.06 -8.82 -5.41
C LYS A 122 -4.99 -9.56 -4.44
N SER A 123 -4.71 -10.83 -4.16
CA SER A 123 -5.50 -11.60 -3.18
C SER A 123 -5.42 -10.98 -1.79
N ARG A 124 -4.29 -10.40 -1.42
CA ARG A 124 -4.09 -9.78 -0.11
C ARG A 124 -4.81 -8.44 0.03
N PHE A 125 -5.07 -7.72 -1.07
CA PHE A 125 -5.93 -6.54 -1.02
C PHE A 125 -7.32 -6.87 -0.47
N HIS A 126 -7.83 -8.06 -0.76
CA HIS A 126 -9.14 -8.50 -0.29
C HIS A 126 -9.14 -9.04 1.15
N ARG A 127 -8.01 -9.55 1.66
CA ARG A 127 -7.96 -10.22 2.97
C ARG A 127 -8.16 -9.27 4.16
N SER A 128 -7.98 -7.98 3.99
CA SER A 128 -8.23 -6.97 5.02
C SER A 128 -9.68 -6.50 5.06
N LEU A 129 -10.49 -6.92 4.09
CA LEU A 129 -11.88 -6.50 3.97
C LEU A 129 -12.80 -7.37 4.82
N SER A 130 -13.82 -6.75 5.40
CA SER A 130 -14.99 -7.42 5.98
C SER A 130 -16.23 -7.15 5.12
N GLU A 131 -17.33 -7.84 5.44
CA GLU A 131 -18.61 -7.60 4.76
C GLU A 131 -19.14 -6.16 4.98
N GLU A 132 -18.73 -5.51 6.07
CA GLU A 132 -19.12 -4.15 6.40
C GLU A 132 -18.22 -3.09 5.76
N THR A 133 -17.05 -3.46 5.20
CA THR A 133 -16.09 -2.51 4.66
C THR A 133 -16.65 -1.82 3.40
N GLU A 134 -16.81 -0.50 3.47
CA GLU A 134 -17.24 0.31 2.33
C GLU A 134 -16.04 0.90 1.58
N ILE A 135 -14.98 1.28 2.31
CA ILE A 135 -13.77 1.88 1.75
C ILE A 135 -12.54 1.21 2.37
N ALA A 136 -11.66 0.73 1.51
CA ALA A 136 -10.33 0.28 1.92
C ALA A 136 -9.28 1.27 1.43
N ILE A 137 -8.41 1.73 2.34
CA ILE A 137 -7.25 2.55 2.02
C ILE A 137 -6.03 1.64 2.08
N ILE A 138 -5.37 1.50 0.93
CA ILE A 138 -4.17 0.67 0.79
C ILE A 138 -2.99 1.58 0.56
N GLU A 139 -2.07 1.60 1.50
CA GLU A 139 -0.79 2.30 1.36
C GLU A 139 0.30 1.33 0.91
N VAL A 140 1.04 1.72 -0.11
CA VAL A 140 2.20 0.96 -0.59
C VAL A 140 3.48 1.71 -0.23
N GLY A 141 4.32 1.08 0.58
CA GLY A 141 5.63 1.60 0.98
C GLY A 141 6.63 1.67 -0.18
N GLY A 142 7.76 2.31 0.07
CA GLY A 142 8.82 2.47 -0.92
C GLY A 142 8.63 3.67 -1.85
N THR A 143 9.48 3.75 -2.86
CA THR A 143 9.54 4.84 -3.84
C THR A 143 9.15 4.32 -5.22
N VAL A 144 8.40 5.13 -5.98
CA VAL A 144 8.14 4.84 -7.40
C VAL A 144 9.47 4.81 -8.15
N GLY A 145 9.68 3.75 -8.93
CA GLY A 145 10.93 3.53 -9.66
C GLY A 145 11.89 2.57 -8.98
N ASP A 146 11.75 2.33 -7.67
CA ASP A 146 12.53 1.30 -6.98
C ASP A 146 12.12 -0.10 -7.44
N ILE A 147 13.09 -0.97 -7.60
CA ILE A 147 12.87 -2.33 -8.09
C ILE A 147 11.94 -3.13 -7.16
N GLU A 148 12.02 -2.89 -5.86
CA GLU A 148 11.20 -3.54 -4.84
C GLU A 148 9.71 -3.18 -4.96
N SER A 149 9.41 -2.00 -5.49
CA SER A 149 8.04 -1.50 -5.65
C SER A 149 7.36 -1.99 -6.93
N GLN A 150 8.11 -2.46 -7.92
CA GLN A 150 7.58 -2.82 -9.23
C GLN A 150 6.48 -3.90 -9.19
N PRO A 151 6.60 -5.00 -8.45
CA PRO A 151 5.53 -6.00 -8.37
C PRO A 151 4.23 -5.45 -7.79
N TYR A 152 4.32 -4.53 -6.84
CA TYR A 152 3.14 -3.87 -6.25
C TYR A 152 2.47 -2.94 -7.25
N ILE A 153 3.24 -2.13 -7.96
CA ILE A 153 2.72 -1.21 -8.97
C ILE A 153 2.02 -1.99 -10.09
N GLU A 154 2.63 -3.10 -10.55
CA GLU A 154 2.00 -3.97 -11.54
C GLU A 154 0.72 -4.61 -11.01
N ALA A 155 0.73 -5.10 -9.76
CA ALA A 155 -0.47 -5.65 -9.13
C ALA A 155 -1.60 -4.61 -8.99
N ILE A 156 -1.28 -3.36 -8.63
CA ILE A 156 -2.23 -2.25 -8.55
C ILE A 156 -2.82 -1.95 -9.93
N ARG A 157 -1.98 -1.90 -10.97
CA ARG A 157 -2.42 -1.66 -12.35
C ARG A 157 -3.43 -2.74 -12.80
N GLN A 158 -3.11 -4.01 -12.56
CA GLN A 158 -4.00 -5.12 -12.85
C GLN A 158 -5.27 -5.04 -12.02
N PHE A 159 -5.15 -4.78 -10.73
CA PHE A 159 -6.27 -4.70 -9.81
C PHE A 159 -7.27 -3.62 -10.19
N GLN A 160 -6.79 -2.41 -10.57
CA GLN A 160 -7.66 -1.35 -11.05
C GLN A 160 -8.46 -1.77 -12.30
N HIS A 161 -7.83 -2.58 -13.16
CA HIS A 161 -8.52 -3.15 -14.32
C HIS A 161 -9.55 -4.20 -13.93
N ASP A 162 -9.20 -5.07 -12.97
CA ASP A 162 -10.07 -6.17 -12.52
C ASP A 162 -11.34 -5.65 -11.83
N VAL A 163 -11.24 -4.58 -11.03
CA VAL A 163 -12.37 -4.04 -10.26
C VAL A 163 -13.12 -2.91 -10.98
N GLY A 164 -12.54 -2.36 -12.05
CA GLY A 164 -13.04 -1.17 -12.75
C GLY A 164 -12.53 0.13 -12.13
N ARG A 165 -12.23 1.11 -12.99
CA ARG A 165 -11.69 2.41 -12.57
C ARG A 165 -12.61 3.18 -11.63
N GLU A 166 -13.92 3.01 -11.78
CA GLU A 166 -14.94 3.62 -10.93
C GLU A 166 -14.89 3.14 -9.48
N ASN A 167 -14.28 1.99 -9.23
CA ASN A 167 -14.17 1.37 -7.92
C ASN A 167 -12.78 1.53 -7.28
N CYS A 168 -11.83 2.16 -7.96
CA CYS A 168 -10.45 2.28 -7.51
C CYS A 168 -9.88 3.68 -7.83
N ILE A 169 -9.51 4.42 -6.79
CA ILE A 169 -8.88 5.75 -6.90
C ILE A 169 -7.39 5.61 -6.58
N LEU A 170 -6.55 6.08 -7.48
CA LEU A 170 -5.11 6.09 -7.33
C LEU A 170 -4.63 7.47 -6.89
N ILE A 171 -4.08 7.53 -5.67
CA ILE A 171 -3.57 8.77 -5.08
C ILE A 171 -2.04 8.68 -5.02
N HIS A 172 -1.38 9.61 -5.66
CA HIS A 172 0.07 9.76 -5.60
C HIS A 172 0.44 10.88 -4.64
N VAL A 173 1.20 10.53 -3.59
CA VAL A 173 1.74 11.52 -2.65
C VAL A 173 3.19 11.82 -3.04
N ALA A 174 3.49 13.07 -3.26
CA ALA A 174 4.81 13.51 -3.66
C ALA A 174 5.29 14.70 -2.82
N LEU A 175 6.60 14.75 -2.56
CA LEU A 175 7.23 15.87 -1.86
C LEU A 175 7.48 17.02 -2.83
N MET A 176 7.01 18.21 -2.45
CA MET A 176 7.34 19.46 -3.13
C MET A 176 8.43 20.17 -2.34
N VAL A 177 9.58 20.35 -2.98
CA VAL A 177 10.72 21.01 -2.34
C VAL A 177 10.58 22.52 -2.45
N TYR A 178 10.60 23.21 -1.31
CA TYR A 178 10.73 24.67 -1.25
C TYR A 178 12.20 25.05 -1.05
N LEU A 179 12.70 25.95 -1.86
CA LEU A 179 14.05 26.49 -1.74
C LEU A 179 14.00 27.89 -1.12
N PRO A 180 14.33 28.05 0.17
CA PRO A 180 14.24 29.34 0.85
C PRO A 180 15.15 30.43 0.22
N ALA A 181 16.29 30.02 -0.32
CA ALA A 181 17.25 30.94 -0.92
C ALA A 181 16.77 31.63 -2.21
N SER A 182 15.83 30.98 -2.93
CA SER A 182 15.24 31.52 -4.17
C SER A 182 13.75 31.82 -4.04
N GLU A 183 13.17 31.58 -2.87
CA GLU A 183 11.72 31.66 -2.63
C GLU A 183 10.87 30.91 -3.68
N GLU A 184 11.37 29.75 -4.12
CA GLU A 184 10.81 29.03 -5.25
C GLU A 184 10.41 27.60 -4.88
N MET A 185 9.21 27.20 -5.31
CA MET A 185 8.73 25.81 -5.25
C MET A 185 9.26 25.02 -6.44
N LYS A 186 9.96 23.92 -6.19
CA LYS A 186 10.46 23.03 -7.24
C LYS A 186 9.46 21.92 -7.53
N THR A 187 8.79 22.00 -8.67
CA THR A 187 7.80 21.02 -9.12
C THR A 187 8.38 19.89 -9.95
N LYS A 188 9.61 20.03 -10.45
CA LYS A 188 10.24 19.03 -11.34
C LYS A 188 10.33 17.62 -10.73
N PRO A 189 10.66 17.44 -9.43
CA PRO A 189 10.66 16.11 -8.80
C PRO A 189 9.28 15.45 -8.84
N ILE A 190 8.21 16.20 -8.61
CA ILE A 190 6.82 15.68 -8.70
C ILE A 190 6.49 15.27 -10.12
N GLN A 191 6.82 16.12 -11.10
CA GLN A 191 6.58 15.82 -12.52
C GLN A 191 7.33 14.54 -12.94
N MET A 192 8.57 14.35 -12.50
CA MET A 192 9.35 13.15 -12.77
C MET A 192 8.72 11.92 -12.14
N SER A 193 8.29 12.00 -10.90
CA SER A 193 7.64 10.90 -10.17
C SER A 193 6.31 10.48 -10.83
N VAL A 194 5.49 11.45 -11.25
CA VAL A 194 4.25 11.17 -11.99
C VAL A 194 4.55 10.53 -13.34
N LYS A 195 5.54 11.02 -14.08
CA LYS A 195 5.96 10.42 -15.37
C LYS A 195 6.45 8.99 -15.20
N GLU A 196 7.15 8.70 -14.10
CA GLU A 196 7.60 7.34 -13.81
C GLU A 196 6.40 6.40 -13.54
N LEU A 197 5.39 6.83 -12.78
CA LEU A 197 4.14 6.09 -12.64
C LEU A 197 3.45 5.84 -13.98
N GLN A 198 3.36 6.87 -14.81
CA GLN A 198 2.75 6.75 -16.14
C GLN A 198 3.53 5.77 -17.03
N ARG A 199 4.87 5.77 -16.96
CA ARG A 199 5.72 4.81 -17.64
C ARG A 199 5.45 3.36 -17.21
N LEU A 200 5.08 3.16 -15.95
CA LEU A 200 4.68 1.87 -15.40
C LEU A 200 3.19 1.53 -15.65
N GLY A 201 2.48 2.35 -16.42
CA GLY A 201 1.09 2.11 -16.82
C GLY A 201 0.04 2.59 -15.82
N ILE A 202 0.41 3.41 -14.85
CA ILE A 202 -0.50 3.98 -13.86
C ILE A 202 -0.69 5.49 -14.10
N GLN A 203 -1.95 5.89 -14.26
CA GLN A 203 -2.35 7.29 -14.22
C GLN A 203 -2.96 7.59 -12.85
N PRO A 204 -2.31 8.42 -12.00
CA PRO A 204 -2.93 8.82 -10.73
C PRO A 204 -4.17 9.68 -10.98
N ASP A 205 -5.22 9.45 -10.20
CA ASP A 205 -6.44 10.26 -10.23
C ASP A 205 -6.26 11.55 -9.40
N VAL A 206 -5.44 11.47 -8.35
CA VAL A 206 -5.12 12.59 -7.47
C VAL A 206 -3.62 12.63 -7.20
N VAL A 207 -3.05 13.82 -7.21
CA VAL A 207 -1.67 14.07 -6.76
C VAL A 207 -1.72 14.95 -5.52
N VAL A 208 -1.23 14.43 -4.40
CA VAL A 208 -1.09 15.17 -3.15
C VAL A 208 0.33 15.69 -3.06
N CYS A 209 0.49 17.01 -3.12
CA CYS A 209 1.78 17.67 -2.99
C CYS A 209 2.01 18.05 -1.53
N ARG A 210 2.95 17.40 -0.88
CA ARG A 210 3.35 17.74 0.47
C ARG A 210 4.50 18.75 0.42
N THR A 211 4.36 19.84 1.18
CA THR A 211 5.41 20.84 1.40
C THR A 211 5.89 20.76 2.85
N GLU A 212 7.14 21.10 3.08
CA GLU A 212 7.69 21.36 4.42
C GLU A 212 7.26 22.76 4.91
#